data_62ffca954f8b0a577dcb3ca134a2f3a6
#
_entry.id   62ffca954f8b0a577dcb3ca134a2f3a6
#
_cell.length_a   1.000
_cell.length_b   1.000
_cell.length_c   1.000
_cell.angle_alpha   90.00
_cell.angle_beta   90.00
_cell.angle_gamma   90.00
#
_symmetry.space_group_name_H-M   'P 1'
#
loop_
_entity.id
_entity.type
_entity.pdbx_description
1 polymer ?
#
loop_
_entity_poly.entity_id
_entity_poly.type
_entity_poly.pdbx_seq_one_letter_code
_entity_poly.pdbx_strand_id
1 'polypeptide(L)'
;AALQASDVPLLSAVADDAEPPSTMLNRYVAALLNHDRAASDAAWAIPPGDPRHADDAAMRQLQDLRTLRLHSDTPIARDERQPPQLLEVPVQIRAVTANGTFRFGGWYRVQPSSNGSGWQIQSAQLRPTLD
;
A
#
# COMPACT_ATOMS: atom_id res chain seq x y z
N ALA A 1 28.70 -10.84 4.63
CA ALA A 1 28.17 -10.05 4.55
C ALA A 1 27.50 -10.05 3.64
N ALA A 2 27.84 -10.09 2.98
CA ALA A 2 27.24 -9.95 2.01
C ALA A 2 26.07 -10.47 2.01
N LEU A 3 25.83 -11.30 2.54
CA LEU A 3 24.76 -11.67 2.48
C LEU A 3 23.83 -10.81 2.64
N GLN A 4 24.02 -9.90 3.07
CA GLN A 4 23.12 -8.98 3.18
C GLN A 4 22.65 -8.61 1.97
N ALA A 5 23.29 -8.67 1.02
CA ALA A 5 22.78 -8.35 -0.28
C ALA A 5 21.58 -9.14 -0.61
N SER A 6 21.48 -10.32 -0.13
CA SER A 6 20.32 -11.09 -0.43
C SER A 6 19.15 -10.65 0.42
N ASP A 7 19.39 -9.94 1.50
CA ASP A 7 18.32 -9.53 2.34
C ASP A 7 17.61 -8.30 1.82
N VAL A 8 18.25 -7.55 0.96
CA VAL A 8 17.72 -6.27 0.59
C VAL A 8 17.44 -6.07 -0.85
N PRO A 9 17.52 -7.05 -1.73
CA PRO A 9 17.34 -6.76 -3.15
C PRO A 9 15.98 -6.18 -3.48
N LEU A 10 14.94 -6.54 -2.75
CA LEU A 10 13.61 -6.03 -3.03
C LEU A 10 13.45 -4.57 -2.65
N LEU A 11 14.32 -4.03 -1.80
CA LEU A 11 14.24 -2.65 -1.38
C LEU A 11 15.31 -1.78 -1.98
N SER A 12 16.20 -2.34 -2.78
CA SER A 12 17.36 -1.58 -3.23
C SER A 12 17.05 -0.56 -4.32
N ALA A 13 15.82 -0.51 -4.83
CA ALA A 13 15.42 0.53 -5.77
C ALA A 13 15.24 1.89 -5.10
N VAL A 14 15.24 1.95 -3.77
CA VAL A 14 15.12 3.18 -3.01
C VAL A 14 16.32 3.32 -2.11
N ALA A 15 16.44 4.41 -1.42
CA ALA A 15 17.57 4.64 -0.51
C ALA A 15 17.62 3.58 0.58
N ASP A 16 18.83 3.30 1.08
CA ASP A 16 19.04 2.25 2.08
C ASP A 16 18.24 2.51 3.36
N ASP A 17 18.00 3.77 3.70
CA ASP A 17 17.25 4.14 4.89
C ASP A 17 15.78 4.37 4.59
N ALA A 18 15.32 4.05 3.38
CA ALA A 18 13.94 4.22 3.05
C ALA A 18 13.08 3.19 3.78
N GLU A 19 11.86 3.58 4.11
CA GLU A 19 10.94 2.70 4.79
C GLU A 19 10.48 1.58 3.86
N PRO A 20 10.14 0.42 4.40
CA PRO A 20 9.58 -0.65 3.58
C PRO A 20 8.17 -0.30 3.09
N PRO A 21 7.70 -0.93 2.02
CA PRO A 21 6.36 -0.67 1.50
C PRO A 21 5.25 -0.85 2.53
N SER A 22 5.38 -1.81 3.45
CA SER A 22 4.37 -2.03 4.48
C SER A 22 4.21 -0.83 5.39
N THR A 23 5.28 -0.12 5.70
CA THR A 23 5.21 1.07 6.54
C THR A 23 4.44 2.18 5.82
N MET A 24 4.69 2.36 4.54
CA MET A 24 3.97 3.36 3.75
C MET A 24 2.49 3.01 3.67
N LEU A 25 2.15 1.74 3.44
CA LEU A 25 0.76 1.32 3.36
C LEU A 25 0.03 1.49 4.70
N ASN A 26 0.70 1.20 5.81
CA ASN A 26 0.10 1.43 7.13
C ASN A 26 -0.14 2.92 7.37
N ARG A 27 0.77 3.78 6.92
CA ARG A 27 0.57 5.22 7.05
C ARG A 27 -0.58 5.68 6.15
N TYR A 28 -0.73 5.08 4.98
CA TYR A 28 -1.82 5.39 4.07
C TYR A 28 -3.18 5.08 4.71
N VAL A 29 -3.34 3.88 5.30
CA VAL A 29 -4.62 3.56 5.93
C VAL A 29 -4.88 4.41 7.18
N ALA A 30 -3.83 4.82 7.89
CA ALA A 30 -4.01 5.75 9.00
C ALA A 30 -4.51 7.11 8.51
N ALA A 31 -4.02 7.57 7.36
CA ALA A 31 -4.50 8.82 6.77
C ALA A 31 -5.96 8.70 6.36
N LEU A 32 -6.36 7.55 5.82
CA LEU A 32 -7.76 7.33 5.48
C LEU A 32 -8.64 7.35 6.72
N LEU A 33 -8.22 6.71 7.79
CA LEU A 33 -8.97 6.67 9.03
C LEU A 33 -9.13 8.07 9.62
N ASN A 34 -8.11 8.90 9.51
CA ASN A 34 -8.13 10.25 10.06
C ASN A 34 -8.68 11.30 9.08
N HIS A 35 -9.17 10.85 7.93
CA HIS A 35 -9.70 11.74 6.89
C HIS A 35 -8.68 12.77 6.40
N ASP A 36 -7.40 12.41 6.43
CA ASP A 36 -6.33 13.27 5.95
C ASP A 36 -6.18 13.03 4.43
N ARG A 37 -6.98 13.76 3.66
CA ARG A 37 -7.02 13.55 2.23
C ARG A 37 -5.70 13.88 1.56
N ALA A 38 -5.01 14.91 2.01
CA ALA A 38 -3.74 15.29 1.40
C ALA A 38 -2.72 14.16 1.56
N ALA A 39 -2.62 13.56 2.73
CA ALA A 39 -1.68 12.48 2.96
C ALA A 39 -2.09 11.22 2.20
N SER A 40 -3.39 10.90 2.16
CA SER A 40 -3.83 9.70 1.46
C SER A 40 -3.63 9.83 -0.05
N ASP A 41 -3.90 11.01 -0.62
CA ASP A 41 -3.69 11.22 -2.05
C ASP A 41 -2.20 11.22 -2.40
N ALA A 42 -1.34 11.73 -1.51
CA ALA A 42 0.10 11.77 -1.76
C ALA A 42 0.73 10.37 -1.77
N ALA A 43 0.07 9.38 -1.18
CA ALA A 43 0.57 8.01 -1.21
C ALA A 43 0.47 7.38 -2.59
N TRP A 44 -0.34 7.93 -3.48
CA TRP A 44 -0.53 7.40 -4.82
C TRP A 44 0.43 8.08 -5.81
N ALA A 45 0.96 7.28 -6.73
CA ALA A 45 1.82 7.79 -7.80
C ALA A 45 1.03 8.46 -8.92
N ILE A 46 -0.30 8.23 -8.95
CA ILE A 46 -1.17 8.76 -9.99
C ILE A 46 -2.09 9.83 -9.40
N PRO A 47 -2.57 10.78 -10.21
CA PRO A 47 -3.42 11.85 -9.68
C PRO A 47 -4.80 11.33 -9.28
N PRO A 48 -5.51 12.03 -8.40
CA PRO A 48 -6.83 11.57 -7.95
C PRO A 48 -7.85 11.36 -9.06
N GLY A 49 -7.69 12.01 -10.20
CA GLY A 49 -8.61 11.83 -11.31
C GLY A 49 -8.35 10.60 -12.16
N ASP A 50 -7.25 9.88 -11.94
CA ASP A 50 -6.95 8.68 -12.70
C ASP A 50 -7.89 7.56 -12.25
N PRO A 51 -8.50 6.79 -13.19
CA PRO A 51 -9.41 5.69 -12.80
C PRO A 51 -8.79 4.68 -11.84
N ARG A 52 -7.47 4.44 -11.91
CA ARG A 52 -6.83 3.50 -10.99
C ARG A 52 -6.86 3.96 -9.55
N HIS A 53 -7.07 5.25 -9.32
CA HIS A 53 -7.17 5.77 -7.95
C HIS A 53 -8.43 5.25 -7.26
N ALA A 54 -9.39 4.69 -8.00
CA ALA A 54 -10.58 4.10 -7.44
C ALA A 54 -10.43 2.59 -7.16
N ASP A 55 -9.26 2.03 -7.36
CA ASP A 55 -9.04 0.59 -7.21
C ASP A 55 -9.32 0.09 -5.79
N ASP A 56 -9.22 0.94 -4.79
CA ASP A 56 -9.57 0.60 -3.41
C ASP A 56 -10.78 1.40 -2.90
N ALA A 57 -11.63 1.88 -3.81
CA ALA A 57 -12.74 2.73 -3.44
C ALA A 57 -13.72 2.05 -2.48
N ALA A 58 -13.93 0.74 -2.62
CA ALA A 58 -14.86 0.04 -1.74
C ALA A 58 -14.46 0.22 -0.27
N MET A 59 -13.18 0.19 0.04
CA MET A 59 -12.70 0.42 1.39
C MET A 59 -12.81 1.90 1.76
N ARG A 60 -12.43 2.80 0.84
CA ARG A 60 -12.40 4.23 1.16
C ARG A 60 -13.79 4.84 1.31
N GLN A 61 -14.81 4.18 0.79
CA GLN A 61 -16.18 4.69 0.86
C GLN A 61 -16.92 4.26 2.13
N LEU A 62 -16.28 3.49 3.00
CA LEU A 62 -16.90 3.10 4.25
C LEU A 62 -17.15 4.31 5.12
N GLN A 63 -18.32 4.33 5.76
CA GLN A 63 -18.72 5.45 6.60
C GLN A 63 -18.66 5.05 8.07
N ASP A 64 -18.53 6.05 8.94
CA ASP A 64 -18.46 5.82 10.38
C ASP A 64 -17.36 4.86 10.76
N LEU A 65 -16.22 5.01 10.11
CA LEU A 65 -15.07 4.15 10.31
C LEU A 65 -14.44 4.42 11.68
N ARG A 66 -14.27 3.38 12.48
CA ARG A 66 -13.70 3.49 13.81
C ARG A 66 -12.29 2.98 13.89
N THR A 67 -11.99 1.87 13.23
CA THR A 67 -10.61 1.40 13.11
C THR A 67 -10.39 0.89 11.68
N LEU A 68 -9.14 0.96 11.27
CA LEU A 68 -8.75 0.47 9.95
C LEU A 68 -7.35 -0.10 10.11
N ARG A 69 -7.22 -1.40 9.90
CA ARG A 69 -5.93 -2.08 10.07
C ARG A 69 -5.57 -2.82 8.80
N LEU A 70 -4.30 -2.75 8.45
CA LEU A 70 -3.78 -3.43 7.29
C LEU A 70 -2.68 -4.38 7.72
N HIS A 71 -2.79 -5.63 7.29
CA HIS A 71 -1.73 -6.62 7.43
C HIS A 71 -1.21 -6.91 6.03
N SER A 72 0.11 -6.93 5.88
CA SER A 72 0.72 -7.20 4.59
C SER A 72 1.67 -8.38 4.68
N ASP A 73 1.76 -9.11 3.57
CA ASP A 73 2.71 -10.20 3.43
C ASP A 73 3.93 -9.73 2.65
N THR A 74 4.90 -10.62 2.45
CA THR A 74 6.14 -10.30 1.77
C THR A 74 5.86 -9.77 0.37
N PRO A 75 6.45 -8.63 -0.03
CA PRO A 75 6.25 -8.11 -1.37
C PRO A 75 6.79 -9.04 -2.44
N ILE A 76 6.16 -9.02 -3.61
CA ILE A 76 6.52 -9.84 -4.75
C ILE A 76 6.95 -8.92 -5.88
N ALA A 77 8.15 -9.16 -6.43
CA ALA A 77 8.61 -8.38 -7.57
C ALA A 77 7.76 -8.68 -8.80
N ARG A 78 7.33 -7.64 -9.49
CA ARG A 78 6.48 -7.78 -10.68
C ARG A 78 7.14 -7.25 -11.94
N ASP A 79 8.40 -6.83 -11.87
CA ASP A 79 9.17 -6.49 -13.07
C ASP A 79 10.47 -7.29 -13.06
N GLU A 80 11.19 -7.22 -14.17
CA GLU A 80 12.43 -7.96 -14.29
C GLU A 80 13.65 -7.09 -13.99
N ARG A 81 13.43 -5.88 -13.49
CA ARG A 81 14.55 -5.01 -13.19
C ARG A 81 15.32 -5.47 -11.98
N GLN A 82 16.60 -5.17 -11.96
CA GLN A 82 17.47 -5.44 -10.84
C GLN A 82 18.17 -4.15 -10.45
N PRO A 83 17.71 -3.49 -9.39
CA PRO A 83 16.69 -3.93 -8.40
C PRO A 83 15.26 -3.76 -8.90
N PRO A 84 14.31 -4.49 -8.33
CA PRO A 84 12.92 -4.36 -8.73
C PRO A 84 12.37 -2.97 -8.47
N GLN A 85 11.55 -2.48 -9.39
CA GLN A 85 10.91 -1.17 -9.24
C GLN A 85 9.38 -1.27 -9.26
N LEU A 86 8.84 -2.47 -9.24
CA LEU A 86 7.42 -2.68 -9.10
C LEU A 86 7.22 -3.87 -8.18
N LEU A 87 6.66 -3.62 -7.01
CA LEU A 87 6.40 -4.67 -6.03
C LEU A 87 4.90 -4.80 -5.81
N GLU A 88 4.44 -6.03 -5.73
CA GLU A 88 3.06 -6.31 -5.37
C GLU A 88 3.04 -6.74 -3.92
N VAL A 89 2.29 -6.04 -3.10
CA VAL A 89 2.22 -6.29 -1.67
C VAL A 89 0.87 -6.90 -1.36
N PRO A 90 0.80 -8.20 -1.06
CA PRO A 90 -0.48 -8.79 -0.66
C PRO A 90 -0.93 -8.20 0.67
N VAL A 91 -2.23 -7.90 0.78
CA VAL A 91 -2.74 -7.25 1.98
C VAL A 91 -4.06 -7.88 2.44
N GLN A 92 -4.31 -7.76 3.73
CA GLN A 92 -5.59 -8.05 4.33
C GLN A 92 -5.96 -6.84 5.17
N ILE A 93 -7.17 -6.34 5.00
CA ILE A 93 -7.60 -5.14 5.67
C ILE A 93 -8.85 -5.45 6.49
N ARG A 94 -8.87 -4.96 7.72
CA ARG A 94 -10.03 -5.08 8.60
C ARG A 94 -10.50 -3.69 8.95
N ALA A 95 -11.74 -3.40 8.64
CA ALA A 95 -12.35 -2.10 8.91
C ALA A 95 -13.52 -2.30 9.87
N VAL A 96 -13.48 -1.60 11.01
CA VAL A 96 -14.58 -1.63 11.97
C VAL A 96 -15.33 -0.33 11.86
N THR A 97 -16.62 -0.41 11.59
CA THR A 97 -17.50 0.75 11.47
C THR A 97 -18.63 0.66 12.46
N ALA A 98 -19.42 1.73 12.57
CA ALA A 98 -20.61 1.71 13.40
C ALA A 98 -21.62 0.63 12.96
N ASN A 99 -21.54 0.20 11.70
CA ASN A 99 -22.48 -0.77 11.14
C ASN A 99 -21.92 -2.20 11.08
N GLY A 100 -20.73 -2.42 11.58
CA GLY A 100 -20.13 -3.75 11.62
C GLY A 100 -18.70 -3.77 11.15
N THR A 101 -18.15 -4.98 11.01
CA THR A 101 -16.78 -5.19 10.59
C THR A 101 -16.77 -5.65 9.14
N PHE A 102 -15.91 -5.02 8.34
CA PHE A 102 -15.74 -5.39 6.95
C PHE A 102 -14.29 -5.82 6.74
N ARG A 103 -14.09 -6.80 5.88
CA ARG A 103 -12.76 -7.31 5.57
C ARG A 103 -12.54 -7.30 4.08
N PHE A 104 -11.31 -6.98 3.69
CA PHE A 104 -10.90 -6.92 2.29
C PHE A 104 -9.60 -7.68 2.14
N GLY A 105 -9.42 -8.32 1.01
CA GLY A 105 -8.16 -8.95 0.64
C GLY A 105 -7.79 -8.58 -0.76
N GLY A 106 -6.51 -8.59 -1.05
CA GLY A 106 -6.02 -8.27 -2.38
C GLY A 106 -4.58 -7.84 -2.32
N TRP A 107 -4.24 -6.81 -3.11
CA TRP A 107 -2.87 -6.34 -3.17
C TRP A 107 -2.82 -4.87 -3.52
N TYR A 108 -1.69 -4.26 -3.17
CA TYR A 108 -1.28 -2.95 -3.68
C TYR A 108 0.01 -3.12 -4.45
N ARG A 109 0.11 -2.56 -5.63
CA ARG A 109 1.35 -2.48 -6.37
C ARG A 109 1.98 -1.12 -6.11
N VAL A 110 3.26 -1.14 -5.75
CA VAL A 110 3.98 0.06 -5.36
C VAL A 110 5.22 0.22 -6.20
N GLN A 111 5.63 1.46 -6.39
CA GLN A 111 6.85 1.81 -7.13
C GLN A 111 7.64 2.82 -6.32
N PRO A 112 8.94 2.97 -6.58
CA PRO A 112 9.70 3.99 -5.88
C PRO A 112 9.12 5.37 -6.12
N SER A 113 9.11 6.20 -5.08
CA SER A 113 8.66 7.58 -5.24
C SER A 113 9.66 8.36 -6.09
N SER A 114 9.22 9.49 -6.63
CA SER A 114 10.08 10.28 -7.53
C SER A 114 11.35 10.75 -6.87
N ASN A 115 11.37 10.90 -5.56
CA ASN A 115 12.58 11.34 -4.86
C ASN A 115 13.46 10.19 -4.39
N GLY A 116 13.08 8.94 -4.67
CA GLY A 116 13.87 7.77 -4.31
C GLY A 116 13.88 7.43 -2.83
N SER A 117 13.11 8.13 -2.00
CA SER A 117 13.18 7.94 -0.56
C SER A 117 12.07 7.06 -0.01
N GLY A 118 11.21 6.51 -0.81
CA GLY A 118 10.12 5.65 -0.34
C GLY A 118 9.33 5.10 -1.50
N TRP A 119 8.11 4.70 -1.23
CA TRP A 119 7.25 4.03 -2.19
C TRP A 119 5.96 4.79 -2.39
N GLN A 120 5.36 4.67 -3.56
CA GLN A 120 4.04 5.21 -3.84
C GLN A 120 3.19 4.12 -4.49
N ILE A 121 1.89 4.20 -4.29
CA ILE A 121 0.96 3.22 -4.84
C ILE A 121 0.76 3.49 -6.32
N GLN A 122 0.93 2.47 -7.13
CA GLN A 122 0.68 2.55 -8.56
C GLN A 122 -0.73 2.06 -8.90
N SER A 123 -1.16 0.98 -8.25
CA SER A 123 -2.46 0.38 -8.50
C SER A 123 -2.80 -0.54 -7.34
N ALA A 124 -4.04 -1.00 -7.31
CA ALA A 124 -4.48 -1.89 -6.25
C ALA A 124 -5.62 -2.77 -6.75
N GLN A 125 -5.88 -3.83 -6.03
CA GLN A 125 -7.07 -4.62 -6.22
C GLN A 125 -7.51 -5.10 -4.85
N LEU A 126 -8.67 -4.67 -4.40
CA LEU A 126 -9.22 -5.10 -3.12
C LEU A 126 -10.61 -5.65 -3.35
N ARG A 127 -10.92 -6.75 -2.68
CA ARG A 127 -12.23 -7.36 -2.75
C ARG A 127 -12.71 -7.64 -1.34
N PRO A 128 -14.03 -7.48 -1.06
CA PRO A 128 -14.56 -7.89 0.21
C PRO A 128 -14.35 -9.39 0.40
N THR A 129 -14.00 -9.80 1.61
CA THR A 129 -13.81 -11.21 1.90
C THR A 129 -14.84 -11.66 2.91
N LEU A 130 -15.20 -12.94 2.82
CA LEU A 130 -16.04 -13.55 3.84
C LEU A 130 -15.12 -14.20 4.85
N ASP A 131 -15.53 -14.15 6.08
CA ASP A 131 -14.68 -14.73 7.08
C ASP A 131 -14.82 -16.12 7.30
#